data_e458e57bd97179f3e5c9986f9ae7b960
#
_entry.id   e458e57bd97179f3e5c9986f9ae7b960
#
_cell.length_a   1.000
_cell.length_b   1.000
_cell.length_c   1.000
_cell.angle_alpha   90.00
_cell.angle_beta   90.00
_cell.angle_gamma   90.00
#
_symmetry.space_group_name_H-M   'P 1'
#
loop_
_entity.id
_entity.type
_entity.pdbx_description
1 polymer ?
#
loop_
_entity_poly.entity_id
_entity_poly.type
_entity_poly.pdbx_seq_one_letter_code
_entity_poly.pdbx_strand_id
1 'polypeptide(L)'
;MHQASVSPEAIPAALPGLLLPWYRANARDLPWRRTQDPYRIWVSEIMLQQTRVAAVLGYYARFLAALPSVELLAAVSEERLMKLWEGLGYYSRARNLHKAARIIVEQGGFPDTYEGLLALPGIGDYTASAIASAAFGRREAAVDGNVLRVAMRLTDCHDDILDPRAKRRVRGQLQAIMPEEEADIRIFNQAVMELGATVCGPGGPPRCEACPVSSLCLARRQGTAADLPVRAPLR
;
A
#
# COMPACT_ATOMS: atom_id res chain seq x y z
N MET A 1 2.12 -38.77 1.92
CA MET A 1 2.36 -38.35 0.53
C MET A 1 2.77 -36.90 0.57
N HIS A 2 4.08 -36.59 0.42
CA HIS A 2 4.57 -35.20 0.32
C HIS A 2 4.13 -34.70 -1.06
N GLN A 3 3.19 -33.75 -1.09
CA GLN A 3 2.96 -32.96 -2.29
C GLN A 3 4.24 -32.15 -2.55
N ALA A 4 4.89 -32.44 -3.67
CA ALA A 4 5.98 -31.61 -4.15
C ALA A 4 5.44 -30.16 -4.25
N SER A 5 6.03 -29.24 -3.50
CA SER A 5 5.71 -27.83 -3.60
C SER A 5 6.11 -27.35 -4.99
N VAL A 6 5.12 -27.25 -5.88
CA VAL A 6 5.32 -26.55 -7.15
C VAL A 6 5.67 -25.13 -6.79
N SER A 7 6.82 -24.66 -7.23
CA SER A 7 7.21 -23.25 -7.04
C SER A 7 6.10 -22.37 -7.63
N PRO A 8 5.55 -21.42 -6.88
CA PRO A 8 4.49 -20.57 -7.39
C PRO A 8 4.97 -19.82 -8.64
N GLU A 9 4.11 -19.75 -9.64
CA GLU A 9 4.41 -19.04 -10.87
C GLU A 9 4.72 -17.56 -10.61
N ALA A 10 5.45 -16.93 -11.52
CA ALA A 10 5.77 -15.51 -11.40
C ALA A 10 4.55 -14.64 -11.75
N ILE A 11 4.45 -13.47 -11.12
CA ILE A 11 3.45 -12.46 -11.51
C ILE A 11 3.71 -12.07 -12.97
N PRO A 12 2.69 -12.12 -13.85
CA PRO A 12 2.89 -11.87 -15.29
C PRO A 12 3.44 -10.47 -15.58
N ALA A 13 4.47 -10.38 -16.43
CA ALA A 13 5.06 -9.10 -16.85
C ALA A 13 4.07 -8.18 -17.58
N ALA A 14 2.99 -8.73 -18.15
CA ALA A 14 1.93 -7.95 -18.80
C ALA A 14 0.98 -7.24 -17.80
N LEU A 15 1.11 -7.48 -16.49
CA LEU A 15 0.24 -6.90 -15.46
C LEU A 15 0.14 -5.37 -15.56
N PRO A 16 1.23 -4.58 -15.63
CA PRO A 16 1.12 -3.12 -15.68
C PRO A 16 0.34 -2.62 -16.90
N GLY A 17 0.52 -3.25 -18.06
CA GLY A 17 -0.14 -2.85 -19.32
C GLY A 17 -1.66 -2.94 -19.29
N LEU A 18 -2.23 -3.89 -18.52
CA LEU A 18 -3.68 -4.03 -18.35
C LEU A 18 -4.20 -3.25 -17.14
N LEU A 19 -3.41 -3.20 -16.07
CA LEU A 19 -3.84 -2.64 -14.79
C LEU A 19 -3.84 -1.10 -14.78
N LEU A 20 -2.82 -0.46 -15.35
CA LEU A 20 -2.67 1.00 -15.27
C LEU A 20 -3.75 1.76 -16.05
N PRO A 21 -4.14 1.37 -17.29
CA PRO A 21 -5.26 2.00 -17.96
C PRO A 21 -6.57 1.88 -17.17
N TRP A 22 -6.83 0.69 -16.59
CA TRP A 22 -8.01 0.49 -15.75
C TRP A 22 -7.96 1.39 -14.51
N TYR A 23 -6.82 1.48 -13.83
CA TYR A 23 -6.67 2.33 -12.64
C TYR A 23 -6.96 3.79 -12.97
N ARG A 24 -6.43 4.32 -14.06
CA ARG A 24 -6.68 5.71 -14.49
C ARG A 24 -8.15 6.00 -14.72
N ALA A 25 -8.91 5.01 -15.22
CA ALA A 25 -10.33 5.16 -15.53
C ALA A 25 -11.26 4.90 -14.33
N ASN A 26 -10.83 4.11 -13.34
CA ASN A 26 -11.73 3.57 -12.31
C ASN A 26 -11.27 3.82 -10.86
N ALA A 27 -10.11 4.44 -10.64
CA ALA A 27 -9.60 4.69 -9.30
C ALA A 27 -10.56 5.58 -8.51
N ARG A 28 -10.80 5.22 -7.24
CA ARG A 28 -11.53 6.10 -6.32
C ARG A 28 -10.81 7.43 -6.19
N ASP A 29 -11.57 8.51 -6.25
CA ASP A 29 -11.06 9.85 -6.08
C ASP A 29 -10.77 10.14 -4.60
N LEU A 30 -9.51 10.02 -4.23
CA LEU A 30 -9.05 10.20 -2.85
C LEU A 30 -8.06 11.38 -2.78
N PRO A 31 -8.18 12.27 -1.77
CA PRO A 31 -7.37 13.51 -1.70
C PRO A 31 -5.87 13.28 -1.80
N TRP A 32 -5.36 12.21 -1.17
CA TRP A 32 -3.93 11.86 -1.17
C TRP A 32 -3.44 11.25 -2.49
N ARG A 33 -4.33 10.96 -3.44
CA ARG A 33 -3.99 10.49 -4.80
C ARG A 33 -3.83 11.63 -5.80
N ARG A 34 -4.28 12.84 -5.42
CA ARG A 34 -4.21 14.05 -6.26
C ARG A 34 -2.94 14.86 -6.05
N THR A 35 -1.99 14.36 -5.27
CA THR A 35 -0.80 15.09 -4.88
C THR A 35 0.45 14.22 -4.97
N GLN A 36 1.60 14.86 -5.16
CA GLN A 36 2.92 14.25 -5.04
C GLN A 36 3.68 14.77 -3.81
N ASP A 37 3.04 15.61 -3.00
CA ASP A 37 3.60 16.15 -1.76
C ASP A 37 3.86 15.00 -0.77
N PRO A 38 5.13 14.72 -0.41
CA PRO A 38 5.49 13.62 0.48
C PRO A 38 4.85 13.75 1.86
N TYR A 39 4.67 14.96 2.38
CA TYR A 39 4.01 15.19 3.65
C TYR A 39 2.54 14.72 3.61
N ARG A 40 1.81 15.11 2.59
CA ARG A 40 0.39 14.77 2.43
C ARG A 40 0.19 13.27 2.21
N ILE A 41 1.04 12.66 1.41
CA ILE A 41 1.03 11.20 1.18
C ILE A 41 1.36 10.47 2.48
N TRP A 42 2.42 10.86 3.18
CA TRP A 42 2.82 10.25 4.45
C TRP A 42 1.73 10.30 5.51
N VAL A 43 1.11 11.48 5.72
CA VAL A 43 0.00 11.63 6.67
C VAL A 43 -1.14 10.65 6.34
N SER A 44 -1.51 10.51 5.07
CA SER A 44 -2.54 9.57 4.66
C SER A 44 -2.15 8.11 4.93
N GLU A 45 -0.91 7.72 4.61
CA GLU A 45 -0.42 6.36 4.83
C GLU A 45 -0.45 5.98 6.32
N ILE A 46 -0.05 6.91 7.20
CA ILE A 46 -0.10 6.67 8.65
C ILE A 46 -1.55 6.61 9.17
N MET A 47 -2.44 7.46 8.67
CA MET A 47 -3.85 7.42 9.07
C MET A 47 -4.57 6.15 8.60
N LEU A 48 -4.21 5.63 7.43
CA LEU A 48 -4.80 4.42 6.84
C LEU A 48 -4.33 3.12 7.52
N GLN A 49 -3.27 3.16 8.33
CA GLN A 49 -2.85 1.98 9.09
C GLN A 49 -4.00 1.51 10.01
N GLN A 50 -4.57 0.34 9.73
CA GLN A 50 -5.68 -0.28 10.48
C GLN A 50 -6.96 0.59 10.57
N THR A 51 -7.11 1.59 9.68
CA THR A 51 -8.29 2.47 9.64
C THR A 51 -8.88 2.48 8.23
N ARG A 52 -10.21 2.38 8.13
CA ARG A 52 -10.91 2.37 6.83
C ARG A 52 -10.86 3.73 6.15
N VAL A 53 -10.74 3.75 4.81
CA VAL A 53 -10.70 4.97 3.98
C VAL A 53 -11.82 5.95 4.33
N ALA A 54 -13.06 5.48 4.46
CA ALA A 54 -14.21 6.34 4.76
C ALA A 54 -14.07 7.10 6.09
N ALA A 55 -13.46 6.48 7.11
CA ALA A 55 -13.17 7.14 8.38
C ALA A 55 -12.03 8.16 8.24
N VAL A 56 -11.00 7.86 7.46
CA VAL A 56 -9.81 8.71 7.32
C VAL A 56 -10.11 10.03 6.61
N LEU A 57 -11.03 10.07 5.64
CA LEU A 57 -11.29 11.26 4.81
C LEU A 57 -11.52 12.53 5.63
N GLY A 58 -12.40 12.48 6.62
CA GLY A 58 -12.71 13.65 7.46
C GLY A 58 -11.56 14.05 8.38
N TYR A 59 -10.82 13.07 8.91
CA TYR A 59 -9.63 13.32 9.74
C TYR A 59 -8.49 13.94 8.95
N TYR A 60 -8.22 13.41 7.79
CA TYR A 60 -7.18 13.90 6.89
C TYR A 60 -7.40 15.38 6.51
N ALA A 61 -8.64 15.72 6.13
CA ALA A 61 -8.97 17.10 5.76
C ALA A 61 -8.78 18.06 6.95
N ARG A 62 -9.29 17.73 8.14
CA ARG A 62 -9.14 18.54 9.35
C ARG A 62 -7.68 18.66 9.80
N PHE A 63 -6.94 17.56 9.74
CA PHE A 63 -5.54 17.51 10.14
C PHE A 63 -4.68 18.42 9.25
N LEU A 64 -4.82 18.33 7.93
CA LEU A 64 -4.07 19.17 7.00
C LEU A 64 -4.52 20.64 7.01
N ALA A 65 -5.76 20.93 7.36
CA ALA A 65 -6.20 22.31 7.58
C ALA A 65 -5.52 22.94 8.82
N ALA A 66 -5.32 22.15 9.88
CA ALA A 66 -4.66 22.61 11.11
C ALA A 66 -3.12 22.59 11.02
N LEU A 67 -2.57 21.63 10.35
CA LEU A 67 -1.14 21.35 10.21
C LEU A 67 -0.80 21.11 8.72
N PRO A 68 -0.78 22.15 7.89
CA PRO A 68 -0.61 22.03 6.44
C PRO A 68 0.79 21.64 5.97
N SER A 69 1.81 21.68 6.86
CA SER A 69 3.19 21.37 6.52
C SER A 69 3.88 20.55 7.62
N VAL A 70 5.01 19.93 7.28
CA VAL A 70 5.81 19.12 8.20
C VAL A 70 6.41 19.97 9.32
N GLU A 71 6.75 21.25 9.04
CA GLU A 71 7.29 22.20 10.03
C GLU A 71 6.25 22.50 11.10
N LEU A 72 5.00 22.75 10.71
CA LEU A 72 3.90 22.97 11.66
C LEU A 72 3.59 21.72 12.46
N LEU A 73 3.68 20.53 11.84
CA LEU A 73 3.56 19.28 12.57
C LEU A 73 4.70 19.08 13.56
N ALA A 74 5.94 19.40 13.20
CA ALA A 74 7.10 19.30 14.07
C ALA A 74 7.02 20.25 15.30
N ALA A 75 6.45 21.43 15.10
CA ALA A 75 6.36 22.49 16.12
C ALA A 75 5.11 22.39 17.01
N VAL A 76 4.10 21.60 16.63
CA VAL A 76 2.84 21.52 17.39
C VAL A 76 3.07 20.89 18.78
N SER A 77 2.32 21.33 19.81
CA SER A 77 2.34 20.66 21.10
C SER A 77 1.73 19.25 21.03
N GLU A 78 2.25 18.33 21.85
CA GLU A 78 1.70 16.96 21.89
C GLU A 78 0.21 16.94 22.24
N GLU A 79 -0.22 17.80 23.18
CA GLU A 79 -1.63 17.93 23.58
C GLU A 79 -2.52 18.29 22.38
N ARG A 80 -2.14 19.31 21.59
CA ARG A 80 -2.89 19.71 20.39
C ARG A 80 -2.87 18.63 19.32
N LEU A 81 -1.76 17.94 19.12
CA LEU A 81 -1.65 16.83 18.19
C LEU A 81 -2.60 15.70 18.59
N MET A 82 -2.60 15.30 19.87
CA MET A 82 -3.50 14.25 20.37
C MET A 82 -4.96 14.63 20.20
N LYS A 83 -5.32 15.91 20.37
CA LYS A 83 -6.68 16.40 20.12
C LYS A 83 -7.09 16.31 18.66
N LEU A 84 -6.19 16.61 17.72
CA LEU A 84 -6.44 16.47 16.27
C LEU A 84 -6.56 15.01 15.85
N TRP A 85 -5.94 14.08 16.60
CA TRP A 85 -5.95 12.63 16.35
C TRP A 85 -7.08 11.89 17.07
N GLU A 86 -7.79 12.57 17.98
CA GLU A 86 -8.84 11.97 18.81
C GLU A 86 -9.90 11.27 17.96
N GLY A 87 -10.17 9.99 18.27
CA GLY A 87 -11.11 9.13 17.55
C GLY A 87 -10.51 8.24 16.44
N LEU A 88 -9.27 8.50 15.98
CA LEU A 88 -8.58 7.59 15.05
C LEU A 88 -8.00 6.34 15.72
N GLY A 89 -7.78 6.38 17.04
CA GLY A 89 -7.14 5.31 17.79
C GLY A 89 -5.66 5.14 17.50
N TYR A 90 -5.03 4.14 18.15
CA TYR A 90 -3.61 3.83 17.95
C TYR A 90 -2.70 5.07 18.04
N TYR A 91 -2.76 5.78 19.16
CA TYR A 91 -2.08 7.07 19.39
C TYR A 91 -0.55 7.03 19.24
N SER A 92 0.04 5.83 19.31
CA SER A 92 1.47 5.63 18.98
C SER A 92 1.81 6.09 17.57
N ARG A 93 0.86 5.98 16.61
CA ARG A 93 1.04 6.49 15.24
C ARG A 93 1.23 8.00 15.22
N ALA A 94 0.39 8.75 15.96
CA ALA A 94 0.52 10.20 16.06
C ALA A 94 1.84 10.63 16.71
N ARG A 95 2.26 9.94 17.79
CA ARG A 95 3.55 10.22 18.44
C ARG A 95 4.73 9.94 17.52
N ASN A 96 4.70 8.85 16.77
CA ASN A 96 5.75 8.52 15.81
C ASN A 96 5.76 9.53 14.65
N LEU A 97 4.58 9.92 14.14
CA LEU A 97 4.44 10.96 13.13
C LEU A 97 5.09 12.27 13.59
N HIS A 98 4.85 12.68 14.84
CA HIS A 98 5.43 13.88 15.42
C HIS A 98 6.96 13.79 15.57
N LYS A 99 7.48 12.66 16.07
CA LYS A 99 8.92 12.42 16.19
C LYS A 99 9.60 12.47 14.81
N ALA A 100 9.01 11.78 13.83
CA ALA A 100 9.54 11.77 12.47
C ALA A 100 9.50 13.16 11.82
N ALA A 101 8.44 13.96 12.05
CA ALA A 101 8.36 15.34 11.56
C ALA A 101 9.52 16.19 12.03
N ARG A 102 9.92 16.09 13.31
CA ARG A 102 11.08 16.81 13.85
C ARG A 102 12.37 16.39 13.15
N ILE A 103 12.60 15.10 12.97
CA ILE A 103 13.78 14.60 12.25
C ILE A 103 13.79 15.10 10.81
N ILE A 104 12.66 15.09 10.11
CA ILE A 104 12.56 15.59 8.73
C ILE A 104 12.92 17.06 8.64
N VAL A 105 12.45 17.88 9.59
CA VAL A 105 12.78 19.32 9.64
C VAL A 105 14.26 19.54 9.97
N GLU A 106 14.81 18.80 10.93
CA GLU A 106 16.23 18.86 11.31
C GLU A 106 17.16 18.46 10.16
N GLN A 107 16.74 17.54 9.29
CA GLN A 107 17.49 17.09 8.12
C GLN A 107 17.34 18.03 6.91
N GLY A 108 16.46 19.04 6.99
CA GLY A 108 16.20 19.98 5.89
C GLY A 108 15.21 19.50 4.85
N GLY A 109 14.44 18.40 5.11
CA GLY A 109 13.39 17.91 4.22
C GLY A 109 13.18 16.40 4.28
N PHE A 110 12.22 15.92 3.50
CA PHE A 110 11.94 14.49 3.38
C PHE A 110 13.09 13.76 2.68
N PRO A 111 13.56 12.61 3.21
CA PRO A 111 14.40 11.72 2.44
C PRO A 111 13.61 11.16 1.25
N ASP A 112 14.25 11.07 0.08
CA ASP A 112 13.63 10.64 -1.17
C ASP A 112 13.96 9.18 -1.53
N THR A 113 14.69 8.47 -0.65
CA THR A 113 15.04 7.06 -0.80
C THR A 113 14.27 6.17 0.15
N TYR A 114 14.10 4.90 -0.23
CA TYR A 114 13.46 3.89 0.62
C TYR A 114 14.16 3.76 1.98
N GLU A 115 15.50 3.70 1.99
CA GLU A 115 16.30 3.54 3.21
C GLU A 115 16.16 4.75 4.14
N GLY A 116 16.21 5.96 3.57
CA GLY A 116 16.02 7.19 4.33
C GLY A 116 14.63 7.30 4.96
N LEU A 117 13.59 6.92 4.22
CA LEU A 117 12.22 6.86 4.72
C LEU A 117 12.07 5.80 5.81
N LEU A 118 12.65 4.60 5.60
CA LEU A 118 12.58 3.49 6.55
C LEU A 118 13.24 3.81 7.90
N ALA A 119 14.24 4.71 7.92
CA ALA A 119 14.91 5.15 9.14
C ALA A 119 14.03 6.05 10.03
N LEU A 120 12.91 6.58 9.51
CA LEU A 120 12.03 7.46 10.26
C LEU A 120 11.10 6.69 11.22
N PRO A 121 10.86 7.20 12.44
CA PRO A 121 9.95 6.57 13.41
C PRO A 121 8.55 6.33 12.85
N GLY A 122 8.05 5.09 12.99
CA GLY A 122 6.70 4.71 12.56
C GLY A 122 6.54 4.44 11.07
N ILE A 123 7.60 4.56 10.29
CA ILE A 123 7.65 4.18 8.89
C ILE A 123 8.24 2.78 8.79
N GLY A 124 7.41 1.83 8.38
CA GLY A 124 7.84 0.46 8.08
C GLY A 124 8.04 0.27 6.57
N ASP A 125 8.50 -0.94 6.23
CA ASP A 125 8.76 -1.41 4.86
C ASP A 125 7.69 -1.02 3.82
N TYR A 126 6.42 -1.28 4.14
CA TYR A 126 5.29 -0.88 3.28
C TYR A 126 5.20 0.64 3.09
N THR A 127 5.19 1.38 4.20
CA THR A 127 5.01 2.84 4.16
C THR A 127 6.17 3.53 3.46
N ALA A 128 7.42 3.07 3.69
CA ALA A 128 8.60 3.58 2.99
C ALA A 128 8.48 3.38 1.47
N SER A 129 8.14 2.17 1.02
CA SER A 129 7.94 1.88 -0.41
C SER A 129 6.79 2.68 -1.03
N ALA A 130 5.67 2.83 -0.31
CA ALA A 130 4.52 3.59 -0.79
C ALA A 130 4.84 5.08 -0.98
N ILE A 131 5.54 5.70 -0.02
CA ILE A 131 5.96 7.10 -0.13
C ILE A 131 7.03 7.26 -1.21
N ALA A 132 8.06 6.40 -1.23
CA ALA A 132 9.14 6.45 -2.21
C ALA A 132 8.60 6.40 -3.65
N SER A 133 7.64 5.52 -3.91
CA SER A 133 7.05 5.41 -5.23
C SER A 133 6.07 6.56 -5.55
N ALA A 134 5.12 6.87 -4.66
CA ALA A 134 4.07 7.83 -4.96
C ALA A 134 4.57 9.30 -4.97
N ALA A 135 5.43 9.68 -4.00
CA ALA A 135 5.94 11.04 -3.88
C ALA A 135 7.18 11.30 -4.74
N PHE A 136 8.07 10.32 -4.86
CA PHE A 136 9.39 10.53 -5.46
C PHE A 136 9.62 9.73 -6.77
N GLY A 137 8.64 8.94 -7.22
CA GLY A 137 8.77 8.15 -8.44
C GLY A 137 9.86 7.07 -8.37
N ARG A 138 10.22 6.63 -7.15
CA ARG A 138 11.21 5.57 -6.97
C ARG A 138 10.58 4.21 -7.25
N ARG A 139 11.30 3.34 -7.94
CA ARG A 139 10.82 1.98 -8.25
C ARG A 139 10.89 1.09 -6.99
N GLU A 140 9.91 1.25 -6.10
CA GLU A 140 9.80 0.52 -4.85
C GLU A 140 8.43 -0.16 -4.74
N ALA A 141 8.40 -1.48 -4.71
CA ALA A 141 7.17 -2.25 -4.60
C ALA A 141 6.64 -2.25 -3.16
N ALA A 142 5.45 -1.71 -2.96
CA ALA A 142 4.75 -1.69 -1.68
C ALA A 142 3.78 -2.88 -1.59
N VAL A 143 3.91 -3.70 -0.54
CA VAL A 143 3.13 -4.93 -0.37
C VAL A 143 2.31 -4.88 0.92
N ASP A 144 1.01 -4.65 0.77
CA ASP A 144 -0.01 -4.76 1.83
C ASP A 144 -0.83 -6.05 1.69
N GLY A 145 -1.85 -6.22 2.52
CA GLY A 145 -2.76 -7.37 2.45
C GLY A 145 -3.58 -7.44 1.15
N ASN A 146 -3.90 -6.30 0.52
CA ASN A 146 -4.59 -6.26 -0.77
C ASN A 146 -3.67 -6.75 -1.89
N VAL A 147 -2.44 -6.25 -1.91
CA VAL A 147 -1.41 -6.64 -2.88
C VAL A 147 -1.08 -8.13 -2.76
N LEU A 148 -0.89 -8.64 -1.53
CA LEU A 148 -0.66 -10.06 -1.31
C LEU A 148 -1.79 -10.93 -1.85
N ARG A 149 -3.04 -10.57 -1.55
CA ARG A 149 -4.21 -11.31 -2.04
C ARG A 149 -4.29 -11.33 -3.56
N VAL A 150 -4.09 -10.19 -4.20
CA VAL A 150 -4.07 -10.09 -5.67
C VAL A 150 -2.95 -10.96 -6.26
N ALA A 151 -1.74 -10.84 -5.74
CA ALA A 151 -0.58 -11.59 -6.20
C ALA A 151 -0.78 -13.11 -6.05
N MET A 152 -1.27 -13.57 -4.89
CA MET A 152 -1.52 -14.99 -4.65
C MET A 152 -2.59 -15.56 -5.59
N ARG A 153 -3.63 -14.79 -5.91
CA ARG A 153 -4.63 -15.21 -6.89
C ARG A 153 -4.09 -15.18 -8.33
N LEU A 154 -3.31 -14.18 -8.70
CA LEU A 154 -2.68 -14.11 -10.02
C LEU A 154 -1.79 -15.32 -10.29
N THR A 155 -1.07 -15.79 -9.27
CA THR A 155 -0.08 -16.89 -9.35
C THR A 155 -0.61 -18.24 -8.87
N ASP A 156 -1.87 -18.35 -8.51
CA ASP A 156 -2.49 -19.51 -7.87
C ASP A 156 -1.66 -20.07 -6.69
N CYS A 157 -1.16 -19.16 -5.86
CA CYS A 157 -0.26 -19.47 -4.76
C CYS A 157 -1.03 -19.87 -3.50
N HIS A 158 -0.81 -21.08 -3.01
CA HIS A 158 -1.46 -21.65 -1.83
C HIS A 158 -0.62 -21.55 -0.54
N ASP A 159 0.47 -20.79 -0.55
CA ASP A 159 1.22 -20.48 0.67
C ASP A 159 0.37 -19.65 1.64
N ASP A 160 0.69 -19.76 2.95
CA ASP A 160 0.06 -18.90 3.95
C ASP A 160 0.37 -17.42 3.66
N ILE A 161 -0.69 -16.60 3.54
CA ILE A 161 -0.56 -15.15 3.33
C ILE A 161 0.22 -14.45 4.45
N LEU A 162 0.28 -15.06 5.64
CA LEU A 162 1.03 -14.52 6.79
C LEU A 162 2.52 -14.93 6.79
N ASP A 163 2.94 -15.82 5.88
CA ASP A 163 4.37 -16.20 5.79
C ASP A 163 5.20 -15.00 5.27
N PRO A 164 6.19 -14.53 6.05
CA PRO A 164 7.08 -13.46 5.61
C PRO A 164 7.85 -13.78 4.31
N ARG A 165 8.08 -15.06 4.02
CA ARG A 165 8.73 -15.52 2.77
C ARG A 165 7.84 -15.25 1.57
N ALA A 166 6.53 -15.51 1.70
CA ALA A 166 5.55 -15.19 0.66
C ALA A 166 5.53 -13.68 0.37
N LYS A 167 5.52 -12.85 1.39
CA LYS A 167 5.59 -11.38 1.24
C LYS A 167 6.87 -10.93 0.52
N ARG A 168 8.03 -11.45 0.91
CA ARG A 168 9.31 -11.11 0.24
C ARG A 168 9.32 -11.53 -1.23
N ARG A 169 8.80 -12.73 -1.54
CA ARG A 169 8.69 -13.23 -2.92
C ARG A 169 7.79 -12.32 -3.76
N VAL A 170 6.60 -11.99 -3.27
CA VAL A 170 5.66 -11.09 -3.96
C VAL A 170 6.29 -9.72 -4.19
N ARG A 171 6.99 -9.15 -3.19
CA ARG A 171 7.72 -7.89 -3.36
C ARG A 171 8.74 -7.98 -4.49
N GLY A 172 9.58 -9.01 -4.50
CA GLY A 172 10.58 -9.20 -5.56
C GLY A 172 9.97 -9.35 -6.95
N GLN A 173 8.86 -10.09 -7.06
CA GLN A 173 8.16 -10.27 -8.33
C GLN A 173 7.53 -8.96 -8.84
N LEU A 174 6.88 -8.17 -7.96
CA LEU A 174 6.33 -6.87 -8.33
C LEU A 174 7.42 -5.88 -8.69
N GLN A 175 8.52 -5.86 -7.94
CA GLN A 175 9.70 -5.03 -8.20
C GLN A 175 10.26 -5.26 -9.60
N ALA A 176 10.31 -6.53 -10.03
CA ALA A 176 10.82 -6.90 -11.34
C ALA A 176 9.97 -6.41 -12.52
N ILE A 177 8.66 -6.26 -12.31
CA ILE A 177 7.69 -5.84 -13.35
C ILE A 177 7.21 -4.39 -13.19
N MET A 178 7.73 -3.65 -12.20
CA MET A 178 7.37 -2.22 -12.05
C MET A 178 7.71 -1.45 -13.33
N PRO A 179 6.84 -0.52 -13.75
CA PRO A 179 7.09 0.36 -14.88
C PRO A 179 8.41 1.12 -14.76
N GLU A 180 8.91 1.62 -15.87
CA GLU A 180 10.10 2.49 -15.92
C GLU A 180 9.71 3.97 -15.95
N GLU A 181 8.58 4.31 -16.56
CA GLU A 181 8.06 5.67 -16.63
C GLU A 181 7.64 6.17 -15.25
N GLU A 182 8.16 7.32 -14.84
CA GLU A 182 7.92 7.90 -13.51
C GLU A 182 6.43 8.07 -13.19
N ALA A 183 5.64 8.52 -14.16
CA ALA A 183 4.20 8.70 -14.00
C ALA A 183 3.47 7.38 -13.69
N ASP A 184 3.96 6.28 -14.25
CA ASP A 184 3.43 4.93 -14.03
C ASP A 184 3.93 4.34 -12.71
N ILE A 185 5.19 4.56 -12.34
CA ILE A 185 5.74 4.17 -11.04
C ILE A 185 4.90 4.74 -9.91
N ARG A 186 4.57 6.03 -9.95
CA ARG A 186 3.81 6.75 -8.92
C ARG A 186 2.44 6.13 -8.64
N ILE A 187 1.83 5.50 -9.62
CA ILE A 187 0.48 4.93 -9.49
C ILE A 187 0.44 3.40 -9.45
N PHE A 188 1.54 2.71 -9.77
CA PHE A 188 1.54 1.25 -9.89
C PHE A 188 1.13 0.53 -8.61
N ASN A 189 1.75 0.86 -7.49
CA ASN A 189 1.40 0.28 -6.19
C ASN A 189 -0.07 0.56 -5.83
N GLN A 190 -0.52 1.79 -6.05
CA GLN A 190 -1.91 2.18 -5.81
C GLN A 190 -2.89 1.41 -6.70
N ALA A 191 -2.49 1.11 -7.94
CA ALA A 191 -3.33 0.34 -8.87
C ALA A 191 -3.54 -1.10 -8.41
N VAL A 192 -2.47 -1.78 -7.93
CA VAL A 192 -2.59 -3.13 -7.38
C VAL A 192 -3.44 -3.14 -6.10
N MET A 193 -3.23 -2.18 -5.20
CA MET A 193 -4.03 -2.02 -3.98
C MET A 193 -5.50 -1.74 -4.30
N GLU A 194 -5.79 -0.86 -5.27
CA GLU A 194 -7.16 -0.53 -5.68
C GLU A 194 -7.89 -1.75 -6.27
N LEU A 195 -7.22 -2.51 -7.12
CA LEU A 195 -7.75 -3.78 -7.63
C LEU A 195 -8.13 -4.72 -6.48
N GLY A 196 -7.23 -4.87 -5.50
CA GLY A 196 -7.48 -5.67 -4.30
C GLY A 196 -8.63 -5.16 -3.45
N ALA A 197 -8.79 -3.86 -3.32
CA ALA A 197 -9.83 -3.25 -2.49
C ALA A 197 -11.21 -3.25 -3.15
N THR A 198 -11.28 -3.13 -4.49
CA THR A 198 -12.53 -2.85 -5.19
C THR A 198 -13.04 -3.99 -6.06
N VAL A 199 -12.17 -4.86 -6.56
CA VAL A 199 -12.54 -5.96 -7.47
C VAL A 199 -12.16 -7.31 -6.89
N CYS A 200 -10.89 -7.49 -6.54
CA CYS A 200 -10.33 -8.71 -5.98
C CYS A 200 -10.41 -8.71 -4.44
N GLY A 201 -11.57 -8.36 -3.88
CA GLY A 201 -11.80 -8.08 -2.46
C GLY A 201 -11.67 -9.30 -1.53
N PRO A 202 -11.62 -9.05 -0.20
CA PRO A 202 -11.71 -10.09 0.81
C PRO A 202 -13.18 -10.47 1.08
N GLY A 203 -13.40 -11.64 1.72
CA GLY A 203 -14.69 -11.98 2.32
C GLY A 203 -15.76 -12.49 1.36
N GLY A 204 -15.35 -13.17 0.28
CA GLY A 204 -16.26 -13.79 -0.68
C GLY A 204 -15.61 -14.03 -2.04
N PRO A 205 -16.35 -14.56 -3.01
CA PRO A 205 -15.82 -14.73 -4.36
C PRO A 205 -15.45 -13.36 -4.95
N PRO A 206 -14.25 -13.25 -5.55
CA PRO A 206 -13.82 -12.01 -6.19
C PRO A 206 -14.65 -11.74 -7.46
N ARG A 207 -14.77 -10.46 -7.84
CA ARG A 207 -15.53 -10.05 -9.04
C ARG A 207 -14.70 -10.26 -10.31
N CYS A 208 -14.41 -11.51 -10.64
CA CYS A 208 -13.51 -11.89 -11.74
C CYS A 208 -13.99 -11.40 -13.12
N GLU A 209 -15.30 -11.30 -13.34
CA GLU A 209 -15.87 -10.82 -14.61
C GLU A 209 -15.60 -9.32 -14.84
N ALA A 210 -15.46 -8.54 -13.77
CA ALA A 210 -15.12 -7.11 -13.85
C ALA A 210 -13.60 -6.85 -13.71
N CYS A 211 -12.78 -7.91 -13.62
CA CYS A 211 -11.35 -7.76 -13.36
C CYS A 211 -10.57 -7.48 -14.63
N PRO A 212 -9.83 -6.34 -14.71
CA PRO A 212 -9.07 -5.96 -15.90
C PRO A 212 -7.94 -6.95 -16.24
N VAL A 213 -7.47 -7.70 -15.25
CA VAL A 213 -6.36 -8.65 -15.37
C VAL A 213 -6.81 -10.11 -15.30
N SER A 214 -8.09 -10.35 -15.51
CA SER A 214 -8.69 -11.69 -15.41
C SER A 214 -8.07 -12.72 -16.38
N SER A 215 -7.61 -12.29 -17.55
CA SER A 215 -6.92 -13.12 -18.53
C SER A 215 -5.55 -13.62 -18.06
N LEU A 216 -4.91 -12.91 -17.13
CA LEU A 216 -3.61 -13.27 -16.55
C LEU A 216 -3.76 -14.14 -15.29
N CYS A 217 -4.97 -14.26 -14.73
CA CYS A 217 -5.16 -14.84 -13.41
C CYS A 217 -5.22 -16.38 -13.45
N LEU A 218 -4.24 -17.03 -12.82
CA LEU A 218 -4.18 -18.49 -12.71
C LEU A 218 -5.30 -19.03 -11.84
N ALA A 219 -5.54 -18.46 -10.66
CA ALA A 219 -6.60 -18.90 -9.78
C ALA A 219 -8.00 -18.85 -10.43
N ARG A 220 -8.25 -17.85 -11.31
CA ARG A 220 -9.48 -17.82 -12.11
C ARG A 220 -9.53 -18.99 -13.09
N ARG A 221 -8.43 -19.28 -13.78
CA ARG A 221 -8.37 -20.40 -14.75
C ARG A 221 -8.53 -21.76 -14.07
N GLN A 222 -8.01 -21.91 -12.86
CA GLN A 222 -8.08 -23.14 -12.07
C GLN A 222 -9.38 -23.26 -11.24
N GLY A 223 -10.17 -22.19 -11.15
CA GLY A 223 -11.39 -22.17 -10.33
C GLY A 223 -11.15 -22.01 -8.82
N THR A 224 -9.92 -21.68 -8.39
CA THR A 224 -9.49 -21.60 -6.99
C THR A 224 -9.56 -20.19 -6.40
N ALA A 225 -9.98 -19.20 -7.19
CA ALA A 225 -9.93 -17.79 -6.77
C ALA A 225 -10.73 -17.48 -5.50
N ALA A 226 -11.78 -18.22 -5.20
CA ALA A 226 -12.58 -18.06 -3.98
C ALA A 226 -11.87 -18.62 -2.73
N ASP A 227 -11.00 -19.60 -2.89
CA ASP A 227 -10.30 -20.28 -1.80
C ASP A 227 -8.99 -19.56 -1.41
N LEU A 228 -8.55 -18.62 -2.24
CA LEU A 228 -7.33 -17.85 -2.04
C LEU A 228 -7.62 -16.43 -1.52
N PRO A 229 -6.74 -15.87 -0.70
CA PRO A 229 -5.48 -16.46 -0.20
C PRO A 229 -5.71 -17.44 0.95
N VAL A 230 -4.83 -18.42 1.09
CA VAL A 230 -4.82 -19.32 2.25
C VAL A 230 -4.34 -18.55 3.49
N ARG A 231 -5.00 -18.78 4.61
CA ARG A 231 -4.58 -18.29 5.92
C ARG A 231 -4.58 -19.47 6.90
N ALA A 232 -3.40 -19.82 7.36
CA ALA A 232 -3.28 -20.87 8.37
C ALA A 232 -3.99 -20.47 9.68
N PRO A 233 -4.61 -21.41 10.41
CA PRO A 233 -5.12 -21.14 11.74
C PRO A 233 -4.01 -20.61 12.65
N LEU A 234 -4.32 -19.62 13.46
CA LEU A 234 -3.41 -19.16 14.52
C LEU A 234 -3.18 -20.35 15.47
N ARG A 235 -1.91 -20.72 15.66
CA ARG A 235 -1.50 -21.71 16.65
C ARG A 235 -1.49 -21.11 18.03
#